data_9fdfbcfb8b5a24e709b4f50a6d616049
#
_entry.id   9fdfbcfb8b5a24e709b4f50a6d616049
#
_cell.length_a   1.000
_cell.length_b   1.000
_cell.length_c   1.000
_cell.angle_alpha   90.00
_cell.angle_beta   90.00
_cell.angle_gamma   90.00
#
_symmetry.space_group_name_H-M   'P 1'
#
loop_
_entity.id
_entity.type
_entity.pdbx_description
1 polymer ?
#
loop_
_entity_poly.entity_id
_entity_poly.type
_entity_poly.pdbx_seq_one_letter_code
_entity_poly.pdbx_strand_id
1 'polypeptide(L)'
;MSVEHQDAMYDHILVPTDGSAGSVKAAEHAVDLAEKYSGDIHALYVVNVGRLEGMSLNVPGSIDRLEEEGKEYIQDVVDTAENAGVEATSAIELGRPAKTIIEYADENGSDLIVIGTQGRGGLSRRLLGSVTEQVVRLANVPVHTVRADED
;
A
#
# COMPACT_ATOMS: atom_id res chain seq x y z
N MET A 1 -22.17 21.28 7.43
CA MET A 1 -21.91 20.43 6.31
C MET A 1 -20.68 20.94 5.57
N SER A 2 -19.84 20.05 5.25
CA SER A 2 -18.59 20.44 4.65
C SER A 2 -18.63 20.27 3.15
N VAL A 3 -18.81 21.36 2.43
CA VAL A 3 -18.73 21.33 0.98
C VAL A 3 -17.31 20.98 0.56
N GLU A 4 -16.32 21.47 1.31
CA GLU A 4 -14.93 21.16 1.02
C GLU A 4 -14.66 19.67 1.08
N HIS A 5 -15.31 18.97 2.02
CA HIS A 5 -15.12 17.54 2.15
C HIS A 5 -15.63 16.80 0.91
N GLN A 6 -16.78 17.26 0.38
CA GLN A 6 -17.33 16.65 -0.83
C GLN A 6 -16.48 16.91 -2.04
N ASP A 7 -15.74 18.02 -2.03
CA ASP A 7 -14.91 18.42 -3.14
C ASP A 7 -13.46 17.93 -2.97
N ALA A 8 -13.15 17.24 -1.88
CA ALA A 8 -11.80 16.79 -1.65
C ALA A 8 -11.42 15.79 -2.72
N MET A 9 -10.23 15.99 -3.30
CA MET A 9 -9.74 15.14 -4.37
C MET A 9 -9.39 13.75 -3.86
N TYR A 10 -8.86 13.67 -2.65
CA TYR A 10 -8.38 12.41 -2.09
C TYR A 10 -9.03 12.16 -0.73
N ASP A 11 -10.19 11.49 -0.75
CA ASP A 11 -10.88 11.11 0.48
C ASP A 11 -10.40 9.77 1.01
N HIS A 12 -10.06 8.84 0.12
CA HIS A 12 -9.72 7.47 0.49
C HIS A 12 -8.43 7.10 -0.21
N ILE A 13 -7.36 6.99 0.57
CA ILE A 13 -6.02 6.74 0.03
C ILE A 13 -5.59 5.32 0.39
N LEU A 14 -5.30 4.53 -0.62
CA LEU A 14 -4.83 3.16 -0.42
C LEU A 14 -3.31 3.14 -0.37
N VAL A 15 -2.77 2.50 0.66
CA VAL A 15 -1.33 2.40 0.87
C VAL A 15 -0.95 0.93 0.94
N PRO A 16 -0.54 0.34 -0.19
CA PRO A 16 0.02 -1.01 -0.14
C PRO A 16 1.36 -0.98 0.56
N THR A 17 1.62 -1.98 1.40
CA THR A 17 2.90 -2.05 2.10
C THR A 17 3.43 -3.48 2.06
N ASP A 18 4.73 -3.61 1.93
CA ASP A 18 5.42 -4.89 2.06
C ASP A 18 6.54 -4.80 3.09
N GLY A 19 6.53 -3.75 3.89
CA GLY A 19 7.53 -3.55 4.92
C GLY A 19 8.84 -3.00 4.42
N SER A 20 8.98 -2.76 3.12
CA SER A 20 10.21 -2.20 2.56
C SER A 20 10.36 -0.72 2.94
N ALA A 21 11.58 -0.20 2.79
CA ALA A 21 11.83 1.21 3.05
C ALA A 21 10.97 2.09 2.15
N GLY A 22 10.73 1.64 0.90
CA GLY A 22 9.87 2.39 -0.01
C GLY A 22 8.44 2.47 0.47
N SER A 23 7.91 1.38 1.01
CA SER A 23 6.53 1.41 1.49
C SER A 23 6.40 2.23 2.77
N VAL A 24 7.42 2.25 3.61
CA VAL A 24 7.41 3.10 4.81
C VAL A 24 7.36 4.58 4.40
N LYS A 25 8.21 4.95 3.44
CA LYS A 25 8.23 6.33 2.94
C LYS A 25 6.91 6.69 2.27
N ALA A 26 6.35 5.75 1.51
CA ALA A 26 5.05 5.96 0.86
C ALA A 26 3.96 6.24 1.89
N ALA A 27 3.98 5.50 3.01
CA ALA A 27 3.00 5.73 4.06
C ALA A 27 3.11 7.14 4.62
N GLU A 28 4.32 7.64 4.81
CA GLU A 28 4.53 9.00 5.32
C GLU A 28 3.94 10.03 4.35
N HIS A 29 4.18 9.85 3.05
CA HIS A 29 3.63 10.75 2.05
C HIS A 29 2.10 10.68 2.01
N ALA A 30 1.56 9.47 2.12
CA ALA A 30 0.10 9.28 2.08
C ALA A 30 -0.56 9.97 3.26
N VAL A 31 0.03 9.84 4.44
CA VAL A 31 -0.53 10.47 5.65
C VAL A 31 -0.51 11.98 5.52
N ASP A 32 0.58 12.55 4.96
CA ASP A 32 0.66 13.98 4.74
C ASP A 32 -0.46 14.44 3.79
N LEU A 33 -0.70 13.69 2.73
CA LEU A 33 -1.78 14.01 1.80
C LEU A 33 -3.15 13.89 2.47
N ALA A 34 -3.34 12.83 3.27
CA ALA A 34 -4.62 12.64 3.95
C ALA A 34 -4.89 13.80 4.91
N GLU A 35 -3.87 14.30 5.60
CA GLU A 35 -4.06 15.45 6.46
C GLU A 35 -4.53 16.66 5.66
N LYS A 36 -3.89 16.90 4.51
CA LYS A 36 -4.19 18.09 3.72
C LYS A 36 -5.57 18.04 3.09
N TYR A 37 -6.03 16.86 2.74
CA TYR A 37 -7.32 16.70 2.06
C TYR A 37 -8.43 16.22 2.99
N SER A 38 -8.13 16.05 4.27
CA SER A 38 -9.10 15.52 5.26
C SER A 38 -9.60 14.14 4.86
N GLY A 39 -8.72 13.34 4.30
CA GLY A 39 -9.06 11.98 3.88
C GLY A 39 -8.61 10.95 4.90
N ASP A 40 -8.80 9.69 4.57
CA ASP A 40 -8.37 8.59 5.42
C ASP A 40 -7.40 7.69 4.68
N ILE A 41 -6.75 6.82 5.47
CA ILE A 41 -5.74 5.89 4.97
C ILE A 41 -6.30 4.48 5.06
N HIS A 42 -6.05 3.68 4.05
CA HIS A 42 -6.33 2.26 4.09
C HIS A 42 -5.04 1.50 3.78
N ALA A 43 -4.50 0.83 4.78
CA ALA A 43 -3.25 0.07 4.62
C ALA A 43 -3.57 -1.33 4.12
N LEU A 44 -2.83 -1.79 3.13
CA LEU A 44 -3.08 -3.11 2.54
C LEU A 44 -1.78 -3.90 2.45
N TYR A 45 -1.82 -5.10 2.97
CA TYR A 45 -0.74 -6.07 2.76
C TYR A 45 -1.28 -7.23 1.94
N VAL A 46 -0.60 -7.58 0.86
CA VAL A 46 -0.99 -8.72 0.03
C VAL A 46 0.00 -9.86 0.24
N VAL A 47 -0.51 -10.99 0.71
CA VAL A 47 0.29 -12.21 0.77
C VAL A 47 0.43 -12.72 -0.65
N ASN A 48 1.65 -12.71 -1.17
CA ASN A 48 1.93 -13.00 -2.57
C ASN A 48 1.88 -14.51 -2.84
N VAL A 49 0.76 -14.97 -3.39
CA VAL A 49 0.58 -16.41 -3.65
C VAL A 49 1.52 -16.92 -4.74
N GLY A 50 1.89 -16.06 -5.68
CA GLY A 50 2.86 -16.47 -6.71
C GLY A 50 4.20 -16.80 -6.10
N ARG A 51 4.57 -16.07 -5.06
CA ARG A 51 5.81 -16.33 -4.34
C ARG A 51 5.71 -17.64 -3.57
N LEU A 52 4.53 -17.93 -3.01
CA LEU A 52 4.31 -19.19 -2.30
C LEU A 52 4.37 -20.37 -3.25
N GLU A 53 3.91 -20.22 -4.48
CA GLU A 53 3.99 -21.28 -5.47
C GLU A 53 5.42 -21.64 -5.82
N GLY A 54 6.34 -20.68 -5.76
CA GLY A 54 7.75 -20.92 -6.01
C GLY A 54 8.47 -21.53 -4.82
N MET A 55 7.82 -21.58 -3.68
CA MET A 55 8.34 -22.20 -2.48
C MET A 55 7.58 -23.50 -2.25
N SER A 56 8.02 -24.29 -1.30
CA SER A 56 7.28 -25.51 -0.97
C SER A 56 5.98 -25.11 -0.27
N LEU A 57 4.87 -25.29 -0.95
CA LEU A 57 3.55 -25.03 -0.34
C LEU A 57 3.23 -26.01 0.76
N ASN A 58 4.05 -27.05 0.91
CA ASN A 58 3.83 -28.08 1.91
C ASN A 58 4.41 -27.72 3.26
N VAL A 59 5.01 -26.53 3.42
CA VAL A 59 5.52 -26.10 4.71
C VAL A 59 4.35 -25.57 5.52
N PRO A 60 3.97 -26.26 6.61
CA PRO A 60 2.84 -25.81 7.42
C PRO A 60 3.13 -24.41 7.99
N GLY A 61 2.11 -23.58 8.01
CA GLY A 61 2.21 -22.26 8.62
C GLY A 61 2.85 -21.18 7.77
N SER A 62 3.19 -21.49 6.51
CA SER A 62 3.83 -20.48 5.64
C SER A 62 2.95 -19.25 5.46
N ILE A 63 1.66 -19.46 5.19
CA ILE A 63 0.72 -18.36 5.02
C ILE A 63 0.56 -17.61 6.33
N ASP A 64 0.40 -18.35 7.44
CA ASP A 64 0.22 -17.73 8.74
C ASP A 64 1.39 -16.82 9.09
N ARG A 65 2.62 -17.26 8.78
CA ARG A 65 3.80 -16.47 9.09
C ARG A 65 3.81 -15.19 8.28
N LEU A 66 3.47 -15.27 7.00
CA LEU A 66 3.42 -14.07 6.15
C LEU A 66 2.33 -13.11 6.61
N GLU A 67 1.20 -13.66 7.06
CA GLU A 67 0.14 -12.81 7.59
C GLU A 67 0.59 -12.11 8.88
N GLU A 68 1.34 -12.80 9.73
CA GLU A 68 1.86 -12.18 10.94
C GLU A 68 2.84 -11.06 10.63
N GLU A 69 3.71 -11.26 9.64
CA GLU A 69 4.61 -10.20 9.20
C GLU A 69 3.81 -9.02 8.66
N GLY A 70 2.77 -9.32 7.89
CA GLY A 70 1.94 -8.28 7.32
C GLY A 70 1.24 -7.44 8.36
N LYS A 71 0.82 -8.06 9.45
CA LYS A 71 0.18 -7.33 10.55
C LYS A 71 1.11 -6.27 11.12
N GLU A 72 2.39 -6.58 11.22
CA GLU A 72 3.37 -5.61 11.71
C GLU A 72 3.54 -4.46 10.74
N TYR A 73 3.64 -4.77 9.45
CA TYR A 73 3.79 -3.74 8.43
C TYR A 73 2.58 -2.81 8.39
N ILE A 74 1.40 -3.40 8.47
CA ILE A 74 0.16 -2.64 8.47
C ILE A 74 0.09 -1.76 9.72
N GLN A 75 0.47 -2.31 10.85
CA GLN A 75 0.40 -1.56 12.11
C GLN A 75 1.30 -0.32 12.04
N ASP A 76 2.46 -0.44 11.41
CA ASP A 76 3.34 0.71 11.24
C ASP A 76 2.65 1.82 10.46
N VAL A 77 1.93 1.46 9.40
CA VAL A 77 1.20 2.46 8.61
C VAL A 77 0.08 3.09 9.44
N VAL A 78 -0.68 2.26 10.15
CA VAL A 78 -1.78 2.74 10.97
C VAL A 78 -1.26 3.67 12.06
N ASP A 79 -0.15 3.30 12.70
CA ASP A 79 0.45 4.14 13.75
C ASP A 79 0.89 5.49 13.17
N THR A 80 1.49 5.48 12.00
CA THR A 80 1.91 6.72 11.36
C THR A 80 0.70 7.64 11.11
N ALA A 81 -0.39 7.06 10.64
CA ALA A 81 -1.62 7.83 10.38
C ALA A 81 -2.21 8.36 11.68
N GLU A 82 -2.33 7.51 12.68
CA GLU A 82 -2.98 7.91 13.93
C GLU A 82 -2.16 8.96 14.68
N ASN A 83 -0.84 8.87 14.60
CA ASN A 83 0.01 9.89 15.21
C ASN A 83 -0.18 11.26 14.59
N ALA A 84 -0.66 11.30 13.37
CA ALA A 84 -0.95 12.55 12.67
C ALA A 84 -2.43 12.94 12.74
N GLY A 85 -3.23 12.18 13.49
CA GLY A 85 -4.66 12.45 13.61
C GLY A 85 -5.47 12.04 12.40
N VAL A 86 -4.95 11.11 11.59
CA VAL A 86 -5.62 10.63 10.38
C VAL A 86 -6.24 9.26 10.66
N GLU A 87 -7.50 9.09 10.25
CA GLU A 87 -8.15 7.80 10.39
C GLU A 87 -7.49 6.77 9.48
N ALA A 88 -7.34 5.56 9.99
CA ALA A 88 -6.72 4.50 9.22
C ALA A 88 -7.41 3.17 9.48
N THR A 89 -7.61 2.42 8.39
CA THR A 89 -8.08 1.05 8.46
C THR A 89 -7.06 0.18 7.74
N SER A 90 -7.25 -1.13 7.80
CA SER A 90 -6.27 -2.03 7.20
C SER A 90 -6.91 -3.33 6.76
N ALA A 91 -6.22 -4.03 5.87
CA ALA A 91 -6.64 -5.33 5.41
C ALA A 91 -5.44 -6.15 4.97
N ILE A 92 -5.59 -7.47 5.04
CA ILE A 92 -4.62 -8.43 4.52
C ILE A 92 -5.38 -9.30 3.53
N GLU A 93 -4.84 -9.40 2.31
CA GLU A 93 -5.44 -10.17 1.23
C GLU A 93 -4.42 -11.17 0.71
N LEU A 94 -4.92 -12.30 0.21
CA LEU A 94 -4.07 -13.24 -0.50
C LEU A 94 -4.28 -13.05 -1.99
N GLY A 95 -3.21 -13.04 -2.76
CA GLY A 95 -3.36 -12.89 -4.19
C GLY A 95 -2.06 -12.50 -4.86
N ARG A 96 -2.18 -12.11 -6.11
CA ARG A 96 -1.05 -11.55 -6.85
C ARG A 96 -1.03 -10.06 -6.57
N PRO A 97 0.09 -9.53 -6.08
CA PRO A 97 0.08 -8.18 -5.50
C PRO A 97 -0.51 -7.09 -6.38
N ALA A 98 -0.04 -6.92 -7.61
CA ALA A 98 -0.53 -5.81 -8.43
C ALA A 98 -2.02 -5.93 -8.69
N LYS A 99 -2.47 -7.11 -9.09
CA LYS A 99 -3.87 -7.34 -9.40
C LYS A 99 -4.74 -7.11 -8.16
N THR A 100 -4.30 -7.63 -7.02
CA THR A 100 -5.05 -7.50 -5.78
C THR A 100 -5.15 -6.05 -5.35
N ILE A 101 -4.06 -5.29 -5.47
CA ILE A 101 -4.05 -3.87 -5.13
C ILE A 101 -5.06 -3.11 -5.98
N ILE A 102 -5.04 -3.35 -7.29
CA ILE A 102 -5.92 -2.65 -8.21
C ILE A 102 -7.38 -2.97 -7.93
N GLU A 103 -7.68 -4.25 -7.76
CA GLU A 103 -9.05 -4.68 -7.48
C GLU A 103 -9.53 -4.14 -6.13
N TYR A 104 -8.65 -4.14 -5.14
CA TYR A 104 -9.01 -3.64 -3.82
C TYR A 104 -9.32 -2.15 -3.88
N ALA A 105 -8.53 -1.40 -4.63
CA ALA A 105 -8.77 0.03 -4.79
C ALA A 105 -10.15 0.28 -5.40
N ASP A 106 -10.49 -0.49 -6.42
CA ASP A 106 -11.77 -0.32 -7.10
C ASP A 106 -12.94 -0.71 -6.19
N GLU A 107 -12.80 -1.81 -5.47
CA GLU A 107 -13.89 -2.32 -4.64
C GLU A 107 -14.14 -1.47 -3.42
N ASN A 108 -13.13 -0.77 -2.94
CA ASN A 108 -13.24 0.02 -1.72
C ASN A 108 -13.29 1.52 -1.97
N GLY A 109 -13.45 1.92 -3.22
CA GLY A 109 -13.62 3.33 -3.54
C GLY A 109 -12.40 4.18 -3.27
N SER A 110 -11.22 3.64 -3.43
CA SER A 110 -9.99 4.41 -3.25
C SER A 110 -9.86 5.47 -4.34
N ASP A 111 -9.45 6.65 -3.95
CA ASP A 111 -9.27 7.78 -4.87
C ASP A 111 -7.84 7.95 -5.32
N LEU A 112 -6.91 7.30 -4.62
CA LEU A 112 -5.49 7.44 -4.87
C LEU A 112 -4.79 6.22 -4.30
N ILE A 113 -3.78 5.75 -5.01
CA ILE A 113 -2.87 4.73 -4.50
C ILE A 113 -1.52 5.39 -4.30
N VAL A 114 -0.94 5.26 -3.09
CA VAL A 114 0.41 5.76 -2.81
C VAL A 114 1.29 4.55 -2.55
N ILE A 115 2.31 4.36 -3.37
CA ILE A 115 3.09 3.12 -3.36
C ILE A 115 4.56 3.43 -3.56
N GLY A 116 5.43 2.65 -2.91
CA GLY A 116 6.87 2.81 -3.09
C GLY A 116 7.30 2.35 -4.47
N THR A 117 8.37 2.96 -4.99
CA THR A 117 8.83 2.61 -6.33
C THR A 117 9.48 1.24 -6.38
N GLN A 118 9.98 0.74 -5.23
CA GLN A 118 10.64 -0.55 -5.15
C GLN A 118 10.16 -1.27 -3.91
N GLY A 119 9.99 -2.59 -4.06
CA GLY A 119 9.64 -3.40 -2.91
C GLY A 119 10.88 -4.01 -2.28
N ARG A 120 10.67 -5.13 -1.61
CA ARG A 120 11.74 -5.79 -0.87
C ARG A 120 12.85 -6.34 -1.74
N GLY A 121 12.57 -6.59 -3.02
CA GLY A 121 13.56 -7.15 -3.91
C GLY A 121 14.75 -6.25 -4.17
N GLY A 122 14.58 -4.96 -4.01
CA GLY A 122 15.65 -4.00 -4.17
C GLY A 122 16.17 -3.93 -5.60
N LEU A 123 15.76 -2.93 -6.33
CA LEU A 123 16.25 -2.70 -7.68
C LEU A 123 17.01 -1.39 -7.71
N SER A 124 17.65 -1.11 -8.83
CA SER A 124 18.25 0.19 -9.05
C SER A 124 17.21 1.28 -8.80
N ARG A 125 17.65 2.40 -8.24
CA ARG A 125 16.76 3.53 -7.96
C ARG A 125 16.05 4.05 -9.20
N ARG A 126 16.58 3.76 -10.38
CA ARG A 126 16.02 4.26 -11.63
C ARG A 126 14.93 3.35 -12.17
N LEU A 127 14.75 2.18 -11.58
CA LEU A 127 13.78 1.21 -12.06
C LEU A 127 12.63 1.11 -11.08
N LEU A 128 11.44 0.94 -11.62
CA LEU A 128 10.30 0.62 -10.78
C LEU A 128 10.30 -0.88 -10.53
N GLY A 129 9.89 -1.28 -9.34
CA GLY A 129 9.65 -2.68 -9.05
C GLY A 129 8.50 -3.20 -9.91
N SER A 130 8.44 -4.51 -10.10
CA SER A 130 7.46 -5.10 -11.00
C SER A 130 6.02 -4.83 -10.54
N VAL A 131 5.76 -4.88 -9.24
CA VAL A 131 4.43 -4.62 -8.72
C VAL A 131 4.04 -3.16 -8.98
N THR A 132 4.94 -2.24 -8.65
CA THR A 132 4.68 -0.82 -8.84
C THR A 132 4.44 -0.48 -10.30
N GLU A 133 5.25 -1.06 -11.19
CA GLU A 133 5.11 -0.82 -12.63
C GLU A 133 3.73 -1.27 -13.11
N GLN A 134 3.27 -2.43 -12.68
CA GLN A 134 1.97 -2.92 -13.08
C GLN A 134 0.85 -2.07 -12.50
N VAL A 135 0.97 -1.64 -11.25
CA VAL A 135 -0.03 -0.79 -10.64
C VAL A 135 -0.14 0.53 -11.38
N VAL A 136 1.01 1.16 -11.68
CA VAL A 136 1.02 2.42 -12.42
C VAL A 136 0.36 2.26 -13.78
N ARG A 137 0.64 1.15 -14.45
CA ARG A 137 0.15 0.94 -15.81
C ARG A 137 -1.33 0.59 -15.87
N LEU A 138 -1.83 -0.12 -14.86
CA LEU A 138 -3.16 -0.74 -14.95
C LEU A 138 -4.18 -0.20 -13.97
N ALA A 139 -3.81 0.66 -13.02
CA ALA A 139 -4.75 1.18 -12.05
C ALA A 139 -5.77 2.09 -12.70
N ASN A 140 -6.96 2.13 -12.11
CA ASN A 140 -8.04 2.98 -12.58
C ASN A 140 -8.12 4.31 -11.83
N VAL A 141 -7.23 4.51 -10.86
CA VAL A 141 -7.14 5.75 -10.09
C VAL A 141 -5.72 6.27 -10.17
N PRO A 142 -5.49 7.54 -9.83
CA PRO A 142 -4.11 8.07 -9.81
C PRO A 142 -3.20 7.27 -8.89
N VAL A 143 -1.95 7.19 -9.27
CA VAL A 143 -0.94 6.47 -8.49
C VAL A 143 0.21 7.42 -8.20
N HIS A 144 0.49 7.60 -6.93
CA HIS A 144 1.59 8.45 -6.46
C HIS A 144 2.71 7.51 -6.04
N THR A 145 3.82 7.55 -6.77
CA THR A 145 4.97 6.69 -6.45
C THR A 145 5.97 7.44 -5.60
N VAL A 146 6.56 6.76 -4.63
CA VAL A 146 7.47 7.38 -3.68
C VAL A 146 8.77 6.61 -3.63
N ARG A 147 9.89 7.30 -3.76
CA ARG A 147 11.21 6.69 -3.63
C ARG A 147 11.60 6.61 -2.17
N ALA A 148 12.19 5.48 -1.79
CA ALA A 148 12.69 5.29 -0.44
C ALA A 148 13.92 6.15 -0.20
N ASP A 149 14.71 6.30 -1.21
CA ASP A 149 16.02 6.92 -1.14
C ASP A 149 15.96 8.26 -1.85
N GLU A 150 16.36 9.31 -1.17
CA GLU A 150 16.30 10.66 -1.70
C GLU A 150 17.61 11.13 -2.30
N ASP A 151 18.66 10.36 -2.15
CA ASP A 151 19.97 10.76 -2.68
C ASP A 151 20.13 10.46 -4.15
#